data_060a35e73d657fda565f354a0573590b
#
_entry.id   060a35e73d657fda565f354a0573590b
#
_cell.length_a   1.000
_cell.length_b   1.000
_cell.length_c   1.000
_cell.angle_alpha   90.00
_cell.angle_beta   90.00
_cell.angle_gamma   90.00
#
_symmetry.space_group_name_H-M   'P 1'
#
loop_
_entity.id
_entity.type
_entity.pdbx_description
1 polymer ?
#
loop_
_entity_poly.entity_id
_entity_poly.type
_entity_poly.pdbx_seq_one_letter_code
_entity_poly.pdbx_strand_id
1 'polypeptide(L)'
;MQEKESFYFKNDTEWRNWLSKNYATSEGIYLIFYKVDNEEASIRWEEAVKVALCYGWIDATVKSLGNGKRRQYFCKRNTKSVWSALNKKHIQELTTKKLLHQSGLDSINIGKQNGSWTALDAVEKGIIPEDLQIEFNQNKTAFTNYNRFAPSYRKGYLYWLNQAKRDATRKNRIIEIIR
;
A
#
# COMPACT_ATOMS: atom_id res chain seq x y z
N MET A 1 21.63 10.71 10.84
CA MET A 1 20.15 10.68 10.81
C MET A 1 19.66 10.25 12.17
N GLN A 2 18.85 11.05 12.83
CA GLN A 2 18.26 10.68 14.11
C GLN A 2 17.37 9.46 13.92
N GLU A 3 17.56 8.42 14.73
CA GLU A 3 16.73 7.21 14.66
C GLU A 3 15.29 7.59 15.05
N LYS A 4 14.33 7.28 14.19
CA LYS A 4 12.93 7.60 14.46
C LYS A 4 12.40 6.74 15.60
N GLU A 5 11.55 7.34 16.43
CA GLU A 5 11.00 6.68 17.62
C GLU A 5 10.21 5.42 17.27
N SER A 6 10.29 4.43 18.14
CA SER A 6 9.56 3.17 18.05
C SER A 6 8.57 3.07 19.19
N PHE A 7 7.31 2.82 18.87
CA PHE A 7 6.21 2.69 19.82
C PHE A 7 5.59 1.30 19.77
N TYR A 8 5.12 0.84 20.89
CA TYR A 8 4.34 -0.37 21.03
C TYR A 8 2.94 -0.01 21.49
N PHE A 9 1.94 -0.54 20.78
CA PHE A 9 0.53 -0.38 21.14
C PHE A 9 -0.14 -1.75 21.24
N LYS A 10 -0.90 -1.95 22.31
CA LYS A 10 -1.60 -3.21 22.55
C LYS A 10 -2.79 -3.41 21.62
N ASN A 11 -3.45 -2.32 21.24
CA ASN A 11 -4.70 -2.31 20.47
C ASN A 11 -4.85 -1.05 19.62
N ASP A 12 -5.89 -1.02 18.82
CA ASP A 12 -6.23 0.10 17.92
C ASP A 12 -6.61 1.38 18.67
N THR A 13 -7.18 1.27 19.87
CA THR A 13 -7.58 2.41 20.71
C THR A 13 -6.36 3.20 21.16
N GLU A 14 -5.31 2.52 21.64
CA GLU A 14 -4.06 3.18 22.04
C GLU A 14 -3.39 3.89 20.87
N TRP A 15 -3.33 3.24 19.70
CA TRP A 15 -2.79 3.81 18.46
C TRP A 15 -3.62 5.02 18.00
N ARG A 16 -4.94 4.92 18.04
CA ARG A 16 -5.84 6.03 17.70
C ARG A 16 -5.65 7.22 18.64
N ASN A 17 -5.53 6.98 19.94
CA ASN A 17 -5.27 8.02 20.93
C ASN A 17 -3.95 8.74 20.68
N TRP A 18 -2.91 8.01 20.29
CA TRP A 18 -1.64 8.61 19.92
C TRP A 18 -1.77 9.46 18.65
N LEU A 19 -2.38 8.93 17.60
CA LEU A 19 -2.58 9.65 16.34
C LEU A 19 -3.43 10.90 16.52
N SER A 20 -4.50 10.85 17.31
CA SER A 20 -5.36 12.03 17.55
C SER A 20 -4.59 13.24 18.06
N LYS A 21 -3.50 13.02 18.78
CA LYS A 21 -2.65 14.07 19.36
C LYS A 21 -1.46 14.45 18.47
N ASN A 22 -0.99 13.54 17.63
CA ASN A 22 0.31 13.65 16.97
C ASN A 22 0.25 13.64 15.42
N TYR A 23 -0.90 13.35 14.81
CA TYR A 23 -1.02 13.19 13.35
C TYR A 23 -0.55 14.43 12.57
N ALA A 24 -0.71 15.62 13.11
CA ALA A 24 -0.36 16.88 12.44
C ALA A 24 1.12 17.24 12.63
N THR A 25 1.71 16.91 13.77
CA THR A 25 3.06 17.36 14.17
C THR A 25 4.14 16.32 13.91
N SER A 26 3.83 15.02 14.05
CA SER A 26 4.80 13.95 13.81
C SER A 26 5.01 13.70 12.31
N GLU A 27 6.26 13.48 11.92
CA GLU A 27 6.62 13.08 10.54
C GLU A 27 6.47 11.58 10.30
N GLY A 28 6.43 10.78 11.38
CA GLY A 28 6.26 9.34 11.31
C GLY A 28 7.01 8.62 12.40
N ILE A 29 6.55 7.42 12.72
CA ILE A 29 7.07 6.57 13.78
C ILE A 29 7.15 5.10 13.35
N TYR A 30 7.90 4.30 14.08
CA TYR A 30 7.84 2.85 13.97
C TYR A 30 6.83 2.27 14.97
N LEU A 31 5.91 1.42 14.50
CA LEU A 31 5.09 0.57 15.36
C LEU A 31 5.75 -0.79 15.48
N ILE A 32 5.85 -1.29 16.71
CA ILE A 32 6.32 -2.64 17.03
C ILE A 32 5.11 -3.58 17.04
N PHE A 33 5.23 -4.68 16.29
CA PHE A 33 4.22 -5.74 16.22
C PHE A 33 4.83 -7.05 16.71
N TYR A 34 4.05 -7.78 17.49
CA TYR A 34 4.35 -9.15 17.89
C TYR A 34 3.58 -10.13 17.02
N LYS A 35 4.10 -11.33 16.84
CA LYS A 35 3.37 -12.43 16.19
C LYS A 35 2.12 -12.80 16.99
N VAL A 36 1.17 -13.48 16.32
CA VAL A 36 -0.12 -13.86 16.91
C VAL A 36 0.04 -14.83 18.10
N ASP A 37 1.05 -15.69 18.02
CA ASP A 37 1.42 -16.70 19.02
C ASP A 37 2.31 -16.18 20.16
N ASN A 38 2.56 -14.87 20.19
CA ASN A 38 3.32 -14.24 21.28
C ASN A 38 2.38 -13.93 22.45
N GLU A 39 2.88 -14.04 23.68
CA GLU A 39 2.13 -13.73 24.91
C GLU A 39 1.78 -12.24 25.03
N GLU A 40 2.61 -11.37 24.39
CA GLU A 40 2.38 -9.92 24.38
C GLU A 40 1.25 -9.54 23.44
N ALA A 41 0.20 -8.93 23.98
CA ALA A 41 -0.90 -8.38 23.20
C ALA A 41 -0.38 -7.30 22.24
N SER A 42 -0.70 -7.39 20.96
CA SER A 42 -0.25 -6.41 19.96
C SER A 42 -1.38 -6.09 18.99
N ILE A 43 -1.52 -4.80 18.69
CA ILE A 43 -2.38 -4.37 17.58
C ILE A 43 -2.04 -5.17 16.33
N ARG A 44 -3.05 -5.59 15.56
CA ARG A 44 -2.85 -6.27 14.27
C ARG A 44 -2.54 -5.24 13.19
N TRP A 45 -1.74 -5.67 12.20
CA TRP A 45 -1.33 -4.79 11.11
C TRP A 45 -2.53 -4.13 10.40
N GLU A 46 -3.56 -4.91 10.10
CA GLU A 46 -4.75 -4.39 9.43
C GLU A 46 -5.48 -3.33 10.26
N GLU A 47 -5.58 -3.54 11.58
CA GLU A 47 -6.15 -2.56 12.51
C GLU A 47 -5.32 -1.27 12.53
N ALA A 48 -3.99 -1.41 12.61
CA ALA A 48 -3.08 -0.27 12.58
C ALA A 48 -3.20 0.54 11.28
N VAL A 49 -3.31 -0.13 10.13
CA VAL A 49 -3.53 0.53 8.82
C VAL A 49 -4.87 1.24 8.79
N LYS A 50 -5.95 0.60 9.25
CA LYS A 50 -7.28 1.23 9.30
C LYS A 50 -7.27 2.50 10.14
N VAL A 51 -6.66 2.46 11.32
CA VAL A 51 -6.54 3.65 12.17
C VAL A 51 -5.68 4.73 11.51
N ALA A 52 -4.54 4.37 10.92
CA ALA A 52 -3.67 5.30 10.20
C ALA A 52 -4.42 6.02 9.05
N LEU A 53 -5.17 5.27 8.25
CA LEU A 53 -5.98 5.82 7.15
C LEU A 53 -7.01 6.85 7.65
N CYS A 54 -7.56 6.68 8.86
CA CYS A 54 -8.48 7.67 9.43
C CYS A 54 -7.84 9.06 9.56
N TYR A 55 -6.54 9.14 9.76
CA TYR A 55 -5.80 10.39 9.95
C TYR A 55 -4.96 10.81 8.73
N GLY A 56 -5.14 10.14 7.57
CA GLY A 56 -4.35 10.42 6.37
C GLY A 56 -2.90 9.91 6.45
N TRP A 57 -2.67 8.91 7.28
CA TRP A 57 -1.41 8.21 7.41
C TRP A 57 -1.43 6.86 6.69
N ILE A 58 -0.25 6.30 6.44
CA ILE A 58 -0.08 5.00 5.80
C ILE A 58 1.16 4.29 6.35
N ASP A 59 1.15 2.97 6.26
CA ASP A 59 2.31 2.14 6.51
C ASP A 59 3.31 2.19 5.34
N ALA A 60 4.57 1.98 5.65
CA ALA A 60 5.66 1.94 4.69
C ALA A 60 6.58 0.73 4.95
N THR A 61 7.87 0.97 5.17
CA THR A 61 8.87 -0.08 5.31
C THR A 61 8.68 -0.92 6.57
N VAL A 62 8.88 -2.22 6.43
CA VAL A 62 8.89 -3.20 7.53
C VAL A 62 10.30 -3.72 7.75
N LYS A 63 10.67 -3.93 9.02
CA LYS A 63 11.95 -4.55 9.42
C LYS A 63 11.71 -5.60 10.51
N SER A 64 12.24 -6.80 10.31
CA SER A 64 12.26 -7.82 11.35
C SER A 64 13.20 -7.39 12.51
N LEU A 65 12.77 -7.66 13.72
CA LEU A 65 13.57 -7.45 14.95
C LEU A 65 14.01 -8.79 15.57
N GLY A 66 13.68 -9.92 14.93
CA GLY A 66 13.91 -11.24 15.51
C GLY A 66 12.87 -11.60 16.59
N ASN A 67 12.95 -12.80 17.15
CA ASN A 67 12.15 -13.27 18.29
C ASN A 67 10.63 -12.99 18.16
N GLY A 68 10.06 -13.20 16.96
CA GLY A 68 8.65 -12.95 16.72
C GLY A 68 8.22 -11.49 16.67
N LYS A 69 9.17 -10.55 16.60
CA LYS A 69 8.94 -9.10 16.54
C LYS A 69 9.27 -8.53 15.17
N ARG A 70 8.53 -7.51 14.78
CA ARG A 70 8.85 -6.64 13.63
C ARG A 70 8.50 -5.20 13.96
N ARG A 71 9.14 -4.26 13.32
CA ARG A 71 8.71 -2.86 13.31
C ARG A 71 8.28 -2.44 11.92
N GLN A 72 7.26 -1.63 11.83
CA GLN A 72 6.76 -1.08 10.58
C GLN A 72 6.63 0.42 10.71
N TYR A 73 7.13 1.14 9.70
CA TYR A 73 7.07 2.59 9.69
C TYR A 73 5.69 3.05 9.27
N PHE A 74 5.12 3.99 10.02
CA PHE A 74 3.89 4.69 9.71
C PHE A 74 4.18 6.18 9.60
N CYS A 75 3.66 6.84 8.57
CA CYS A 75 3.88 8.26 8.34
C CYS A 75 2.69 8.90 7.61
N LYS A 76 2.69 10.23 7.52
CA LYS A 76 1.75 10.96 6.68
C LYS A 76 1.80 10.44 5.25
N ARG A 77 0.65 10.22 4.64
CA ARG A 77 0.56 9.74 3.27
C ARG A 77 1.07 10.82 2.33
N ASN A 78 2.01 10.45 1.47
CA ASN A 78 2.45 11.34 0.40
C ASN A 78 1.31 11.55 -0.60
N THR A 79 1.10 12.78 -1.05
CA THR A 79 0.02 13.16 -1.97
C THR A 79 0.06 12.40 -3.30
N LYS A 80 1.24 11.95 -3.73
CA LYS A 80 1.44 11.17 -4.96
C LYS A 80 1.36 9.65 -4.75
N SER A 81 1.18 9.19 -3.50
CA SER A 81 1.08 7.75 -3.21
C SER A 81 -0.21 7.17 -3.80
N VAL A 82 -0.06 6.10 -4.55
CA VAL A 82 -1.19 5.38 -5.15
C VAL A 82 -2.01 4.61 -4.11
N TRP A 83 -3.30 4.42 -4.36
CA TRP A 83 -4.22 3.74 -3.47
C TRP A 83 -4.50 2.32 -3.95
N SER A 84 -4.14 1.32 -3.13
CA SER A 84 -4.46 -0.08 -3.41
C SER A 84 -5.95 -0.37 -3.23
N ALA A 85 -6.43 -1.45 -3.86
CA ALA A 85 -7.81 -1.91 -3.67
C ALA A 85 -8.13 -2.19 -2.19
N LEU A 86 -7.16 -2.73 -1.42
CA LEU A 86 -7.33 -2.98 0.00
C LEU A 86 -7.51 -1.68 0.79
N ASN A 87 -6.69 -0.65 0.54
CA ASN A 87 -6.84 0.64 1.21
C ASN A 87 -8.19 1.29 0.88
N LYS A 88 -8.65 1.21 -0.36
CA LYS A 88 -9.97 1.71 -0.76
C LYS A 88 -11.11 0.97 -0.06
N LYS A 89 -11.00 -0.36 0.07
CA LYS A 89 -11.96 -1.16 0.83
C LYS A 89 -12.01 -0.72 2.30
N HIS A 90 -10.85 -0.52 2.93
CA HIS A 90 -10.80 -0.01 4.31
C HIS A 90 -11.43 1.38 4.41
N ILE A 91 -11.16 2.29 3.48
CA ILE A 91 -11.78 3.63 3.46
C ILE A 91 -13.30 3.52 3.36
N GLN A 92 -13.83 2.62 2.53
CA GLN A 92 -15.28 2.41 2.43
C GLN A 92 -15.88 1.95 3.77
N GLU A 93 -15.26 0.97 4.43
CA GLU A 93 -15.67 0.48 5.74
C GLU A 93 -15.63 1.60 6.80
N LEU A 94 -14.54 2.39 6.82
CA LEU A 94 -14.34 3.49 7.77
C LEU A 94 -15.32 4.65 7.54
N THR A 95 -15.67 4.93 6.28
CA THR A 95 -16.68 5.93 5.91
C THR A 95 -18.05 5.53 6.43
N THR A 96 -18.45 4.27 6.20
CA THR A 96 -19.74 3.74 6.69
C THR A 96 -19.83 3.82 8.22
N LYS A 97 -18.72 3.57 8.92
CA LYS A 97 -18.63 3.65 10.38
C LYS A 97 -18.44 5.08 10.92
N LYS A 98 -18.32 6.09 10.06
CA LYS A 98 -18.07 7.49 10.43
C LYS A 98 -16.80 7.68 11.29
N LEU A 99 -15.74 6.91 11.01
CA LEU A 99 -14.50 6.90 11.78
C LEU A 99 -13.40 7.77 11.18
N LEU A 100 -13.60 8.32 9.97
CA LEU A 100 -12.61 9.16 9.30
C LEU A 100 -12.51 10.53 9.98
N HIS A 101 -11.28 10.92 10.29
CA HIS A 101 -10.94 12.27 10.70
C HIS A 101 -10.83 13.18 9.46
N GLN A 102 -10.96 14.53 9.64
CA GLN A 102 -10.87 15.48 8.52
C GLN A 102 -9.58 15.30 7.69
N SER A 103 -8.42 15.11 8.33
CA SER A 103 -7.15 14.89 7.63
C SER A 103 -7.13 13.62 6.76
N GLY A 104 -7.88 12.59 7.15
CA GLY A 104 -8.09 11.39 6.32
C GLY A 104 -8.94 11.69 5.09
N LEU A 105 -10.04 12.44 5.27
CA LEU A 105 -10.89 12.91 4.18
C LEU A 105 -10.11 13.78 3.18
N ASP A 106 -9.28 14.70 3.69
CA ASP A 106 -8.43 15.57 2.87
C ASP A 106 -7.44 14.76 2.03
N SER A 107 -6.80 13.75 2.64
CA SER A 107 -5.89 12.85 1.94
C SER A 107 -6.57 12.07 0.80
N ILE A 108 -7.81 11.63 1.02
CA ILE A 108 -8.63 10.96 0.00
C ILE A 108 -8.98 11.93 -1.13
N ASN A 109 -9.40 13.14 -0.80
CA ASN A 109 -9.78 14.17 -1.78
C ASN A 109 -8.58 14.56 -2.66
N ILE A 110 -7.40 14.76 -2.07
CA ILE A 110 -6.16 14.99 -2.81
C ILE A 110 -5.87 13.83 -3.78
N GLY A 111 -6.00 12.58 -3.31
CA GLY A 111 -5.80 11.41 -4.15
C GLY A 111 -6.77 11.34 -5.34
N LYS A 112 -8.02 11.72 -5.14
CA LYS A 112 -9.04 11.78 -6.21
C LYS A 112 -8.75 12.89 -7.21
N GLN A 113 -8.34 14.07 -6.74
CA GLN A 113 -8.03 15.24 -7.59
C GLN A 113 -6.79 15.01 -8.47
N ASN A 114 -5.74 14.36 -7.93
CA ASN A 114 -4.49 14.17 -8.65
C ASN A 114 -4.39 12.84 -9.40
N GLY A 115 -5.45 12.03 -9.40
CA GLY A 115 -5.53 10.74 -10.08
C GLY A 115 -4.84 9.56 -9.34
N SER A 116 -4.15 9.77 -8.23
CA SER A 116 -3.48 8.68 -7.49
C SER A 116 -4.47 7.69 -6.88
N TRP A 117 -5.73 8.11 -6.67
CA TRP A 117 -6.81 7.24 -6.21
C TRP A 117 -7.12 6.12 -7.19
N THR A 118 -7.14 6.39 -8.51
CA THR A 118 -7.50 5.44 -9.56
C THR A 118 -6.32 4.82 -10.29
N ALA A 119 -5.09 5.26 -9.99
CA ALA A 119 -3.88 4.87 -10.70
C ALA A 119 -3.61 3.35 -10.73
N LEU A 120 -4.09 2.59 -9.75
CA LEU A 120 -3.93 1.13 -9.70
C LEU A 120 -5.17 0.35 -10.15
N ASP A 121 -6.27 0.99 -10.55
CA ASP A 121 -7.53 0.29 -10.83
C ASP A 121 -7.41 -0.70 -11.99
N ALA A 122 -6.70 -0.34 -13.06
CA ALA A 122 -6.44 -1.23 -14.18
C ALA A 122 -5.58 -2.44 -13.77
N VAL A 123 -4.53 -2.19 -12.97
CA VAL A 123 -3.65 -3.25 -12.44
C VAL A 123 -4.42 -4.20 -11.54
N GLU A 124 -5.25 -3.66 -10.63
CA GLU A 124 -6.05 -4.45 -9.71
C GLU A 124 -7.09 -5.32 -10.42
N LYS A 125 -7.62 -4.83 -11.53
CA LYS A 125 -8.52 -5.59 -12.42
C LYS A 125 -7.77 -6.56 -13.35
N GLY A 126 -6.44 -6.54 -13.37
CA GLY A 126 -5.62 -7.38 -14.24
C GLY A 126 -5.71 -6.98 -15.71
N ILE A 127 -6.04 -5.72 -16.01
CA ILE A 127 -6.13 -5.21 -17.39
C ILE A 127 -4.73 -5.10 -17.97
N ILE A 128 -4.50 -5.84 -19.06
CA ILE A 128 -3.23 -5.81 -19.80
C ILE A 128 -3.22 -4.55 -20.65
N PRO A 129 -2.18 -3.67 -20.55
CA PRO A 129 -2.04 -2.52 -21.42
C PRO A 129 -1.88 -2.92 -22.88
N GLU A 130 -2.35 -2.07 -23.79
CA GLU A 130 -2.39 -2.36 -25.24
C GLU A 130 -1.01 -2.70 -25.82
N ASP A 131 0.02 -1.96 -25.45
CA ASP A 131 1.39 -2.18 -25.90
C ASP A 131 1.94 -3.57 -25.47
N LEU A 132 1.63 -4.01 -24.25
CA LEU A 132 1.97 -5.37 -23.82
C LEU A 132 1.11 -6.43 -24.50
N GLN A 133 -0.18 -6.13 -24.76
CA GLN A 133 -1.07 -7.07 -25.45
C GLN A 133 -0.63 -7.30 -26.89
N ILE A 134 -0.15 -6.28 -27.60
CA ILE A 134 0.40 -6.39 -28.96
C ILE A 134 1.57 -7.40 -28.97
N GLU A 135 2.50 -7.29 -28.02
CA GLU A 135 3.65 -8.19 -27.92
C GLU A 135 3.22 -9.63 -27.53
N PHE A 136 2.25 -9.79 -26.65
CA PHE A 136 1.65 -11.11 -26.36
C PHE A 136 0.96 -11.73 -27.57
N ASN A 137 0.35 -10.93 -28.44
CA ASN A 137 -0.28 -11.43 -29.67
C ASN A 137 0.76 -12.02 -30.65
N GLN A 138 1.98 -11.46 -30.64
CA GLN A 138 3.10 -11.95 -31.44
C GLN A 138 3.82 -13.14 -30.78
N ASN A 139 3.73 -13.28 -29.43
CA ASN A 139 4.38 -14.36 -28.68
C ASN A 139 3.35 -15.14 -27.84
N LYS A 140 2.69 -16.11 -28.50
CA LYS A 140 1.65 -16.93 -27.87
C LYS A 140 2.17 -17.77 -26.69
N THR A 141 3.42 -18.20 -26.73
CA THR A 141 4.04 -18.96 -25.64
C THR A 141 4.18 -18.11 -24.39
N ALA A 142 4.70 -16.89 -24.51
CA ALA A 142 4.80 -15.94 -23.42
C ALA A 142 3.42 -15.62 -22.83
N PHE A 143 2.40 -15.40 -23.67
CA PHE A 143 1.04 -15.13 -23.20
C PHE A 143 0.45 -16.31 -22.43
N THR A 144 0.66 -17.55 -22.93
CA THR A 144 0.21 -18.77 -22.25
C THR A 144 0.88 -18.91 -20.88
N ASN A 145 2.19 -18.69 -20.80
CA ASN A 145 2.93 -18.74 -19.54
C ASN A 145 2.48 -17.64 -18.56
N TYR A 146 2.31 -16.41 -19.03
CA TYR A 146 1.79 -15.29 -18.24
C TYR A 146 0.42 -15.63 -17.61
N ASN A 147 -0.48 -16.24 -18.37
CA ASN A 147 -1.82 -16.61 -17.88
C ASN A 147 -1.81 -17.75 -16.85
N ARG A 148 -0.75 -18.56 -16.81
CA ARG A 148 -0.55 -19.61 -15.80
C ARG A 148 -0.07 -19.07 -14.45
N PHE A 149 0.49 -17.85 -14.41
CA PHE A 149 0.91 -17.25 -13.14
C PHE A 149 -0.29 -16.95 -12.25
N ALA A 150 -0.08 -17.07 -10.94
CA ALA A 150 -1.06 -16.64 -9.95
C ALA A 150 -1.44 -15.16 -10.14
N PRO A 151 -2.68 -14.75 -9.85
CA PRO A 151 -3.13 -13.36 -10.05
C PRO A 151 -2.22 -12.31 -9.41
N SER A 152 -1.62 -12.60 -8.26
CA SER A 152 -0.68 -11.70 -7.57
C SER A 152 0.59 -11.44 -8.39
N TYR A 153 1.15 -12.46 -9.03
CA TYR A 153 2.32 -12.30 -9.89
C TYR A 153 1.99 -11.49 -11.14
N ARG A 154 0.85 -11.77 -11.79
CA ARG A 154 0.40 -11.00 -12.96
C ARG A 154 0.21 -9.53 -12.61
N LYS A 155 -0.42 -9.22 -11.47
CA LYS A 155 -0.53 -7.84 -10.98
C LYS A 155 0.83 -7.21 -10.70
N GLY A 156 1.79 -7.97 -10.17
CA GLY A 156 3.16 -7.51 -9.96
C GLY A 156 3.82 -7.03 -11.25
N TYR A 157 3.71 -7.80 -12.33
CA TYR A 157 4.21 -7.41 -13.66
C TYR A 157 3.53 -6.15 -14.19
N LEU A 158 2.19 -6.08 -14.10
CA LEU A 158 1.44 -4.91 -14.56
C LEU A 158 1.79 -3.65 -13.75
N TYR A 159 1.92 -3.79 -12.43
CA TYR A 159 2.35 -2.71 -11.55
C TYR A 159 3.76 -2.23 -11.91
N TRP A 160 4.71 -3.16 -12.06
CA TRP A 160 6.06 -2.85 -12.46
C TRP A 160 6.11 -2.14 -13.83
N LEU A 161 5.38 -2.63 -14.83
CA LEU A 161 5.28 -2.01 -16.14
C LEU A 161 4.75 -0.57 -16.07
N ASN A 162 3.69 -0.34 -15.27
CA ASN A 162 3.07 0.97 -15.14
C ASN A 162 3.95 2.01 -14.39
N GLN A 163 4.95 1.58 -13.66
CA GLN A 163 5.92 2.50 -13.04
C GLN A 163 6.94 3.08 -14.03
N ALA A 164 7.00 2.59 -15.27
CA ALA A 164 7.91 3.10 -16.27
C ALA A 164 7.48 4.51 -16.71
N LYS A 165 8.32 5.51 -16.40
CA LYS A 165 8.06 6.92 -16.77
C LYS A 165 8.63 7.29 -18.14
N ARG A 166 9.61 6.52 -18.64
CA ARG A 166 10.28 6.75 -19.93
C ARG A 166 9.93 5.62 -20.88
N ASP A 167 9.69 5.93 -22.14
CA ASP A 167 9.32 4.93 -23.18
C ASP A 167 10.38 3.84 -23.32
N ALA A 168 11.67 4.19 -23.28
CA ALA A 168 12.75 3.22 -23.33
C ALA A 168 12.69 2.22 -22.16
N THR A 169 12.42 2.71 -20.94
CA THR A 169 12.23 1.85 -19.76
C THR A 169 11.01 0.96 -19.91
N ARG A 170 9.91 1.50 -20.45
CA ARG A 170 8.68 0.75 -20.67
C ARG A 170 8.87 -0.36 -21.69
N LYS A 171 9.52 -0.07 -22.84
CA LYS A 171 9.87 -1.05 -23.86
C LYS A 171 10.73 -2.18 -23.29
N ASN A 172 11.80 -1.84 -22.56
CA ASN A 172 12.65 -2.86 -21.92
C ASN A 172 11.87 -3.74 -20.95
N ARG A 173 10.94 -3.18 -20.17
CA ARG A 173 10.10 -3.96 -19.24
C ARG A 173 9.14 -4.90 -20.00
N ILE A 174 8.60 -4.47 -21.11
CA ILE A 174 7.79 -5.34 -21.98
C ILE A 174 8.63 -6.51 -22.51
N ILE A 175 9.83 -6.26 -23.01
CA ILE A 175 10.76 -7.31 -23.47
C ILE A 175 11.02 -8.34 -22.35
N GLU A 176 11.26 -7.88 -21.12
CA GLU A 176 11.48 -8.76 -19.98
C GLU A 176 10.24 -9.59 -19.59
N ILE A 177 9.03 -9.04 -19.76
CA ILE A 177 7.78 -9.77 -19.48
C ILE A 177 7.53 -10.86 -20.54
N ILE A 178 7.94 -10.61 -21.78
CA ILE A 178 7.76 -11.55 -22.91
C ILE A 178 8.81 -12.67 -22.90
N ARG A 179 9.99 -12.44 -22.33
CA ARG A 179 11.09 -13.40 -22.25
C ARG A 179 10.76 -14.59 -21.33
#